data_f00ccb4c8bf38563ecc675bbb3894b67
#
_entry.id   f00ccb4c8bf38563ecc675bbb3894b67
#
_cell.length_a   1.000
_cell.length_b   1.000
_cell.length_c   1.000
_cell.angle_alpha   90.00
_cell.angle_beta   90.00
_cell.angle_gamma   90.00
#
_symmetry.space_group_name_H-M   'P 1'
#
loop_
_entity.id
_entity.type
_entity.pdbx_description
1 polymer ?
#
loop_
_entity_poly.entity_id
_entity_poly.type
_entity_poly.pdbx_seq_one_letter_code
_entity_poly.pdbx_strand_id
1 'polypeptide(L)'
;MRIRFKPWARPELEACKFYIDNPEGYKGKWKTAFKNTNNPIHLELGCGKGNFISQIALQNPDINYIAIDLVDAMLGLAKRNVEQEFEASHKEPDNVIPVSYTHLRAHETLRH
;
A
#
# COMPACT_ATOMS: atom_id res chain seq x y z
N MET A 1 15.69 1.84 -15.94
CA MET A 1 15.13 3.17 -15.64
C MET A 1 15.48 3.59 -14.22
N ARG A 2 15.87 4.82 -14.06
CA ARG A 2 16.22 5.34 -12.76
C ARG A 2 15.01 6.03 -12.12
N ILE A 3 14.74 5.70 -10.86
CA ILE A 3 13.66 6.33 -10.12
C ILE A 3 14.23 7.49 -9.34
N ARG A 4 13.68 8.67 -9.57
CA ARG A 4 14.16 9.88 -8.92
C ARG A 4 13.63 9.95 -7.50
N PHE A 5 14.51 10.28 -6.56
CA PHE A 5 14.13 10.52 -5.18
C PHE A 5 13.11 11.66 -5.11
N LYS A 6 12.08 11.46 -4.29
CA LYS A 6 11.05 12.46 -4.10
C LYS A 6 10.93 12.79 -2.62
N PRO A 7 11.41 13.95 -2.21
CA PRO A 7 11.43 14.28 -0.78
C PRO A 7 10.05 14.37 -0.13
N TRP A 8 9.00 14.56 -0.92
CA TRP A 8 7.65 14.63 -0.37
C TRP A 8 7.06 13.26 -0.05
N ALA A 9 7.63 12.20 -0.61
CA ALA A 9 6.99 10.88 -0.58
C ALA A 9 6.89 10.31 0.84
N ARG A 10 7.99 10.25 1.56
CA ARG A 10 7.99 9.64 2.89
C ARG A 10 7.11 10.41 3.87
N PRO A 11 7.23 11.75 3.99
CA PRO A 11 6.32 12.48 4.89
C PRO A 11 4.86 12.32 4.53
N GLU A 12 4.55 12.30 3.24
CA GLU A 12 3.17 12.14 2.81
C GLU A 12 2.63 10.75 3.15
N LEU A 13 3.47 9.72 2.97
CA LEU A 13 3.08 8.37 3.34
C LEU A 13 2.82 8.26 4.84
N GLU A 14 3.70 8.85 5.64
CA GLU A 14 3.55 8.78 7.09
C GLU A 14 2.30 9.51 7.58
N ALA A 15 1.86 10.50 6.83
CA ALA A 15 0.64 11.22 7.17
C ALA A 15 -0.62 10.52 6.65
N CYS A 16 -0.47 9.50 5.83
CA CYS A 16 -1.59 8.80 5.21
C CYS A 16 -2.24 7.84 6.20
N LYS A 17 -3.57 7.92 6.30
CA LYS A 17 -4.29 7.11 7.27
C LYS A 17 -4.18 5.62 7.01
N PHE A 18 -4.09 5.23 5.75
CA PHE A 18 -4.08 3.81 5.41
C PHE A 18 -2.70 3.25 5.07
N TYR A 19 -1.66 4.04 5.28
CA TYR A 19 -0.30 3.57 5.09
C TYR A 19 0.19 2.87 6.36
N ILE A 20 0.86 1.74 6.18
CA ILE A 20 1.42 1.03 7.32
C ILE A 20 2.93 1.06 7.23
N ASP A 21 3.54 1.66 8.25
CA ASP A 21 4.97 1.84 8.34
C ASP A 21 5.63 0.73 9.13
N ASN A 22 4.86 0.00 9.90
CA ASN A 22 5.38 -1.07 10.77
C ASN A 22 4.71 -2.39 10.45
N PRO A 23 5.13 -3.06 9.36
CA PRO A 23 4.47 -4.29 8.96
C PRO A 23 4.63 -5.42 9.96
N GLU A 24 5.69 -5.40 10.76
CA GLU A 24 5.88 -6.44 11.75
C GLU A 24 4.81 -6.45 12.81
N GLY A 25 4.24 -5.29 13.10
CA GLY A 25 3.18 -5.19 14.08
C GLY A 25 1.92 -5.93 13.63
N TYR A 26 1.84 -6.25 12.35
CA TYR A 26 0.68 -6.94 11.80
C TYR A 26 0.94 -8.40 11.47
N LYS A 27 2.09 -8.91 11.86
CA LYS A 27 2.41 -10.31 11.58
C LYS A 27 1.34 -11.22 12.20
N GLY A 28 0.74 -12.02 11.35
CA GLY A 28 -0.33 -12.93 11.79
C GLY A 28 -1.68 -12.28 11.98
N LYS A 29 -1.81 -10.98 11.78
CA LYS A 29 -3.09 -10.29 11.99
C LYS A 29 -3.34 -9.21 10.96
N TRP A 30 -2.88 -9.44 9.73
CA TRP A 30 -3.08 -8.46 8.66
C TRP A 30 -4.54 -8.17 8.38
N LYS A 31 -5.42 -9.13 8.65
CA LYS A 31 -6.84 -8.90 8.45
C LYS A 31 -7.37 -7.73 9.26
N THR A 32 -6.79 -7.50 10.42
CA THR A 32 -7.26 -6.43 11.30
C THR A 32 -6.87 -5.05 10.79
N ALA A 33 -5.98 -4.97 9.81
CA ALA A 33 -5.57 -3.69 9.24
C ALA A 33 -6.62 -3.12 8.31
N PHE A 34 -7.57 -3.93 7.88
CA PHE A 34 -8.59 -3.51 6.93
C PHE A 34 -9.93 -3.32 7.62
N LYS A 35 -10.75 -2.44 7.02
CA LYS A 35 -12.07 -2.20 7.54
C LYS A 35 -12.93 -3.46 7.51
N ASN A 36 -12.86 -4.20 6.40
CA ASN A 36 -13.59 -5.47 6.30
C ASN A 36 -12.62 -6.61 6.51
N THR A 37 -12.64 -7.18 7.71
CA THR A 37 -11.69 -8.21 8.11
C THR A 37 -11.97 -9.57 7.50
N ASN A 38 -13.12 -9.74 6.86
CA ASN A 38 -13.50 -11.03 6.28
C ASN A 38 -13.06 -11.19 4.83
N ASN A 39 -12.64 -10.11 4.19
CA ASN A 39 -12.22 -10.18 2.80
C ASN A 39 -10.88 -10.91 2.67
N PRO A 40 -10.68 -11.68 1.59
CA PRO A 40 -9.36 -12.25 1.34
C PRO A 40 -8.35 -11.15 1.05
N ILE A 41 -7.09 -11.45 1.32
CA ILE A 41 -6.01 -10.50 1.14
C ILE A 41 -5.16 -10.91 -0.05
N HIS A 42 -4.97 -9.99 -0.97
CA HIS A 42 -4.09 -10.18 -2.12
C HIS A 42 -2.89 -9.26 -1.98
N LEU A 43 -1.73 -9.76 -2.35
CA LEU A 43 -0.47 -9.06 -2.19
C LEU A 43 0.05 -8.63 -3.55
N GLU A 44 0.37 -7.34 -3.67
CA GLU A 44 0.97 -6.80 -4.88
C GLU A 44 2.40 -6.40 -4.57
N LEU A 45 3.37 -7.15 -5.10
CA LEU A 45 4.77 -6.85 -4.88
C LEU A 45 5.27 -5.93 -5.99
N GLY A 46 5.95 -4.86 -5.60
CA GLY A 46 6.45 -3.90 -6.57
C GLY A 46 5.31 -3.19 -7.27
N CYS A 47 4.47 -2.51 -6.49
CA CYS A 47 3.26 -1.91 -7.05
C CYS A 47 3.55 -0.75 -8.01
N GLY A 48 4.80 -0.29 -8.09
CA GLY A 48 5.14 0.81 -8.96
C GLY A 48 4.34 2.06 -8.63
N LYS A 49 3.84 2.73 -9.66
CA LYS A 49 3.06 3.94 -9.47
C LYS A 49 1.62 3.68 -9.04
N GLY A 50 1.22 2.43 -8.96
CA GLY A 50 -0.10 2.09 -8.46
C GLY A 50 -1.21 2.14 -9.49
N ASN A 51 -0.88 2.24 -10.78
CA ASN A 51 -1.92 2.29 -11.80
C ASN A 51 -2.78 1.03 -11.79
N PHE A 52 -2.13 -0.13 -11.67
CA PHE A 52 -2.85 -1.39 -11.67
C PHE A 52 -3.61 -1.57 -10.35
N ILE A 53 -2.91 -1.34 -9.22
CA ILE A 53 -3.51 -1.63 -7.92
C ILE A 53 -4.70 -0.71 -7.63
N SER A 54 -4.64 0.55 -8.06
CA SER A 54 -5.75 1.46 -7.82
C SER A 54 -7.00 1.02 -8.56
N GLN A 55 -6.85 0.53 -9.79
CA GLN A 55 -7.99 0.09 -10.57
C GLN A 55 -8.54 -1.24 -10.10
N ILE A 56 -7.65 -2.20 -9.82
CA ILE A 56 -8.10 -3.53 -9.42
C ILE A 56 -8.78 -3.48 -8.04
N ALA A 57 -8.27 -2.64 -7.13
CA ALA A 57 -8.87 -2.51 -5.81
C ALA A 57 -10.24 -1.85 -5.90
N LEU A 58 -10.36 -0.87 -6.79
CA LEU A 58 -11.63 -0.18 -6.97
C LEU A 58 -12.69 -1.12 -7.55
N GLN A 59 -12.29 -2.00 -8.45
CA GLN A 59 -13.21 -2.93 -9.10
C GLN A 59 -13.58 -4.11 -8.21
N ASN A 60 -12.79 -4.38 -7.17
CA ASN A 60 -12.99 -5.54 -6.32
C ASN A 60 -13.07 -5.12 -4.85
N PRO A 61 -14.16 -4.48 -4.45
CA PRO A 61 -14.28 -4.00 -3.07
C PRO A 61 -14.35 -5.11 -2.03
N ASP A 62 -14.57 -6.35 -2.49
CA ASP A 62 -14.64 -7.50 -1.58
C ASP A 62 -13.30 -8.22 -1.46
N ILE A 63 -12.23 -7.61 -1.96
CA ILE A 63 -10.87 -8.13 -1.81
C ILE A 63 -10.03 -7.03 -1.19
N ASN A 64 -9.22 -7.38 -0.21
CA ASN A 64 -8.28 -6.47 0.42
C ASN A 64 -6.91 -6.60 -0.24
N TYR A 65 -6.24 -5.49 -0.47
CA TYR A 65 -4.97 -5.49 -1.19
C TYR A 65 -3.88 -4.85 -0.34
N ILE A 66 -2.72 -5.49 -0.31
CA ILE A 66 -1.52 -4.92 0.29
C ILE A 66 -0.56 -4.62 -0.85
N ALA A 67 -0.24 -3.34 -1.02
CA ALA A 67 0.66 -2.89 -2.07
C ALA A 67 2.03 -2.60 -1.47
N ILE A 68 3.02 -3.36 -1.88
CA ILE A 68 4.37 -3.24 -1.32
C ILE A 68 5.32 -2.72 -2.38
N ASP A 69 6.15 -1.76 -2.00
CA ASP A 69 7.23 -1.32 -2.88
C ASP A 69 8.44 -0.97 -2.05
N LEU A 70 9.61 -1.17 -2.65
CA LEU A 70 10.89 -0.89 -2.03
C LEU A 70 11.19 0.61 -2.02
N VAL A 71 10.66 1.33 -2.99
CA VAL A 71 11.02 2.73 -3.24
C VAL A 71 9.90 3.64 -2.74
N ASP A 72 10.23 4.51 -1.79
CA ASP A 72 9.25 5.44 -1.24
C ASP A 72 8.62 6.32 -2.32
N ALA A 73 9.42 6.74 -3.29
CA ALA A 73 8.91 7.59 -4.36
C ALA A 73 7.78 6.89 -5.13
N MET A 74 7.97 5.60 -5.43
CA MET A 74 6.92 4.82 -6.11
C MET A 74 5.70 4.64 -5.25
N LEU A 75 5.93 4.33 -3.97
CA LEU A 75 4.83 4.09 -3.06
C LEU A 75 4.01 5.37 -2.84
N GLY A 76 4.69 6.53 -2.80
CA GLY A 76 4.00 7.81 -2.70
C GLY A 76 3.13 8.09 -3.92
N LEU A 77 3.65 7.77 -5.12
CA LEU A 77 2.85 7.93 -6.33
C LEU A 77 1.68 6.97 -6.35
N ALA A 78 1.90 5.74 -5.89
CA ALA A 78 0.83 4.75 -5.82
C ALA A 78 -0.27 5.21 -4.87
N LYS A 79 0.11 5.76 -3.72
CA LYS A 79 -0.85 6.29 -2.77
C LYS A 79 -1.70 7.38 -3.39
N ARG A 80 -1.08 8.30 -4.13
CA ARG A 80 -1.81 9.38 -4.79
C ARG A 80 -2.74 8.85 -5.88
N ASN A 81 -2.29 7.85 -6.62
CA ASN A 81 -3.13 7.23 -7.63
C ASN A 81 -4.37 6.59 -7.02
N VAL A 82 -4.17 5.85 -5.93
CA VAL A 82 -5.29 5.22 -5.24
C VAL A 82 -6.28 6.28 -4.76
N GLU A 83 -5.77 7.34 -4.15
CA GLU A 83 -6.65 8.39 -3.66
C GLU A 83 -7.45 9.03 -4.78
N GLN A 84 -6.79 9.31 -5.90
CA GLN A 84 -7.46 9.93 -7.03
C GLN A 84 -8.54 9.05 -7.63
N GLU A 85 -8.23 7.77 -7.83
CA GLU A 85 -9.19 6.86 -8.44
C GLU A 85 -10.39 6.62 -7.54
N PHE A 86 -10.14 6.46 -6.25
CA PHE A 86 -11.24 6.23 -5.32
C PHE A 86 -12.07 7.48 -5.14
N GLU A 87 -11.45 8.65 -5.09
CA GLU A 87 -12.18 9.90 -4.98
C GLU A 87 -13.05 10.13 -6.20
N ALA A 88 -12.54 9.84 -7.39
CA ALA A 88 -13.32 9.98 -8.62
C ALA A 88 -14.55 9.08 -8.63
N SER A 89 -14.50 7.99 -7.88
CA SER A 89 -15.63 7.05 -7.76
C SER A 89 -16.44 7.28 -6.50
N HIS A 90 -16.14 8.34 -5.75
CA HIS A 90 -16.85 8.68 -4.50
C HIS A 90 -16.76 7.56 -3.47
N LYS A 91 -15.58 6.95 -3.36
CA LYS A 91 -15.34 5.87 -2.42
C LYS A 91 -14.10 6.16 -1.58
N GLU A 92 -14.02 5.52 -0.43
CA GLU A 92 -12.85 5.58 0.43
C GLU A 92 -11.94 4.40 0.12
N PRO A 93 -10.62 4.58 0.12
CA PRO A 93 -9.72 3.48 -0.16
C PRO A 93 -9.54 2.59 1.08
N ASP A 94 -10.58 1.87 1.44
CA ASP A 94 -10.56 1.06 2.65
C ASP A 94 -10.16 -0.39 2.40
N ASN A 95 -9.86 -0.75 1.16
CA ASN A 95 -9.42 -2.12 0.84
C ASN A 95 -8.04 -2.17 0.20
N VAL A 96 -7.23 -1.13 0.37
CA VAL A 96 -5.87 -1.13 -0.15
C VAL A 96 -4.96 -0.42 0.86
N ILE A 97 -3.82 -1.05 1.16
CA ILE A 97 -2.87 -0.51 2.13
C ILE A 97 -1.48 -0.52 1.52
N PRO A 98 -0.84 0.65 1.38
CA PRO A 98 0.56 0.69 0.96
C PRO A 98 1.48 0.33 2.12
N VAL A 99 2.51 -0.45 1.83
CA VAL A 99 3.46 -0.89 2.83
C VAL A 99 4.88 -0.69 2.27
N SER A 100 5.76 -0.13 3.06
CA SER A 100 7.13 0.08 2.64
C SER A 100 7.95 -1.20 2.77
N TYR A 101 8.47 -1.66 1.64
CA TYR A 101 9.34 -2.84 1.65
C TYR A 101 10.70 -2.52 2.25
N THR A 102 11.10 -1.25 2.21
CA THR A 102 12.34 -0.84 2.86
C THR A 102 12.32 -1.21 4.33
N HIS A 103 11.18 -1.00 4.96
CA HIS A 103 11.03 -1.34 6.38
C HIS A 103 11.14 -2.85 6.59
N LEU A 104 10.56 -3.64 5.69
CA LEU A 104 10.68 -5.10 5.79
C LEU A 104 12.12 -5.55 5.65
N ARG A 105 12.86 -4.93 4.75
CA ARG A 105 14.26 -5.31 4.55
C ARG A 105 15.13 -5.03 5.76
N ALA A 106 14.77 -4.04 6.54
CA ALA A 106 15.53 -3.72 7.73
C ALA A 106 15.50 -4.86 8.74
N HIS A 107 14.55 -5.77 8.58
CA HIS A 107 14.40 -6.92 9.47
C HIS A 107 14.80 -8.17 8.72
N GLU A 108 16.08 -8.42 8.70
CA GLU A 108 16.69 -9.49 7.93
C GLU A 108 16.04 -10.85 8.16
N THR A 109 15.52 -11.05 9.33
CA THR A 109 14.89 -12.31 9.67
C THR A 109 13.72 -12.65 8.78
N LEU A 110 13.25 -11.71 8.02
CA LEU A 110 12.12 -11.94 7.11
C LEU A 110 12.54 -12.62 5.83
N ARG A 111 13.83 -12.69 5.60
CA ARG A 111 14.29 -13.32 4.41
C ARG A 111 14.16 -14.77 4.48
N HIS A 112 13.95 -15.38 4.48
CA HIS A 112 14.01 -16.69 4.38
C HIS A 112 13.27 -17.35 4.93
#